data_6c67c389853bc9848f155054c4a2e5e6
#
_entry.id   6c67c389853bc9848f155054c4a2e5e6
#
_cell.length_a   1.000
_cell.length_b   1.000
_cell.length_c   1.000
_cell.angle_alpha   90.00
_cell.angle_beta   90.00
_cell.angle_gamma   90.00
#
_symmetry.space_group_name_H-M   'P 1'
#
loop_
_entity.id
_entity.type
_entity.pdbx_description
1 polymer ?
#
loop_
_entity_poly.entity_id
_entity_poly.type
_entity_poly.pdbx_seq_one_letter_code
_entity_poly.pdbx_strand_id
1 'polypeptide(L)'
;MSTEPIPYTKPVSGNLSGSVFTCIDAHTCGNPVRVVASGGPALDGHTMSQKRQHFLREYDWIRKGLMFEPRGHDMMSGSILYPPHDPANDVAVLFIETSGCLPMCGHGTIGTITIAIEEGLIKPKIPGIVKMEAPAGLVNITYEQKGKKVSSAKLINVPAFLAAEGLTVECPDLGELVIDVSYGGNFYAIVDVQENFKGLEHYAADQLVAWARELRKRINQKYSFIHPDDPTINGCSHILWAGAVLDATSSARNAVFYGDKAIDRSPCGTGTSARMAQWYAKGKLKKGDQFIHESIIGSKFIGTIEEETKVGDKPAIRPGIEGWAKIYGYNTISIDPGDDPYAYGFQVI
;
A
#
# COMPACT_ATOMS: atom_id res chain seq x y z
N MET A 1 -34.63 13.02 5.93
CA MET A 1 -33.28 12.71 6.40
C MET A 1 -32.32 13.33 5.39
N SER A 2 -31.49 14.27 5.83
CA SER A 2 -30.60 15.04 4.95
C SER A 2 -29.65 14.10 4.22
N THR A 3 -29.62 14.20 2.89
CA THR A 3 -28.72 13.46 2.00
C THR A 3 -27.43 14.25 1.71
N GLU A 4 -27.21 15.35 2.44
CA GLU A 4 -25.96 16.10 2.30
C GLU A 4 -24.83 15.38 2.99
N PRO A 5 -23.62 15.30 2.35
CA PRO A 5 -22.44 14.82 3.02
C PRO A 5 -22.24 15.65 4.29
N ILE A 6 -22.00 14.98 5.39
CA ILE A 6 -21.79 15.66 6.68
C ILE A 6 -20.59 16.59 6.49
N PRO A 7 -20.78 17.93 6.52
CA PRO A 7 -19.65 18.81 6.60
C PRO A 7 -19.02 18.54 7.98
N TYR A 8 -17.86 17.90 8.00
CA TYR A 8 -17.08 17.73 9.21
C TYR A 8 -16.53 19.09 9.60
N THR A 9 -17.41 19.92 10.11
CA THR A 9 -17.11 21.23 10.66
C THR A 9 -17.49 21.22 12.12
N LYS A 10 -16.73 20.52 12.97
CA LYS A 10 -16.54 21.05 14.29
C LYS A 10 -15.48 22.15 14.13
N PRO A 11 -15.82 23.43 14.30
CA PRO A 11 -14.81 24.46 14.30
C PRO A 11 -13.87 24.12 15.46
N VAL A 12 -12.64 23.83 15.17
CA VAL A 12 -11.58 23.94 16.16
C VAL A 12 -11.55 25.43 16.47
N SER A 13 -11.97 25.82 17.68
CA SER A 13 -11.92 27.21 18.15
C SER A 13 -10.43 27.55 18.36
N GLY A 14 -9.81 28.14 17.37
CA GLY A 14 -8.44 28.64 17.41
C GLY A 14 -8.09 29.26 16.06
N ASN A 15 -7.28 30.32 16.06
CA ASN A 15 -6.63 30.84 14.87
C ASN A 15 -5.60 29.81 14.41
N LEU A 16 -6.03 28.83 13.59
CA LEU A 16 -5.10 27.95 12.90
C LEU A 16 -4.49 28.74 11.76
N SER A 17 -3.24 29.13 11.91
CA SER A 17 -2.39 29.62 10.82
C SER A 17 -1.86 28.44 10.03
N GLY A 18 -1.52 28.65 8.76
CA GLY A 18 -1.01 27.60 7.87
C GLY A 18 -2.08 26.77 7.17
N SER A 19 -1.67 25.61 6.64
CA SER A 19 -2.54 24.69 5.93
C SER A 19 -3.19 23.71 6.90
N VAL A 20 -4.53 23.58 6.84
CA VAL A 20 -5.31 22.72 7.74
C VAL A 20 -5.90 21.54 6.98
N PHE A 21 -5.72 20.34 7.52
CA PHE A 21 -6.19 19.09 6.95
C PHE A 21 -7.14 18.38 7.92
N THR A 22 -8.32 18.00 7.44
CA THR A 22 -9.18 17.07 8.17
C THR A 22 -8.83 15.65 7.76
N CYS A 23 -8.42 14.85 8.74
CA CYS A 23 -7.94 13.49 8.53
C CYS A 23 -8.78 12.48 9.30
N ILE A 24 -8.98 11.31 8.72
CA ILE A 24 -9.61 10.16 9.37
C ILE A 24 -8.60 9.04 9.39
N ASP A 25 -8.28 8.58 10.60
CA ASP A 25 -7.27 7.56 10.83
C ASP A 25 -7.92 6.20 11.06
N ALA A 26 -7.39 5.21 10.39
CA ALA A 26 -7.79 3.81 10.46
C ALA A 26 -6.56 2.89 10.42
N HIS A 27 -6.79 1.59 10.57
CA HIS A 27 -5.79 0.59 10.20
C HIS A 27 -6.41 -0.47 9.31
N THR A 28 -5.65 -0.95 8.34
CA THR A 28 -5.97 -2.12 7.53
C THR A 28 -5.19 -3.31 8.05
N CYS A 29 -5.87 -4.27 8.68
CA CYS A 29 -5.23 -5.46 9.24
C CYS A 29 -3.99 -5.14 10.09
N GLY A 30 -4.03 -4.02 10.84
CA GLY A 30 -2.95 -3.57 11.71
C GLY A 30 -2.07 -2.47 11.14
N ASN A 31 -1.97 -2.29 9.82
CA ASN A 31 -1.17 -1.22 9.23
C ASN A 31 -1.95 0.10 9.18
N PRO A 32 -1.38 1.23 9.63
CA PRO A 32 -2.09 2.50 9.70
C PRO A 32 -2.42 3.06 8.32
N VAL A 33 -3.58 3.71 8.25
CA VAL A 33 -4.04 4.44 7.05
C VAL A 33 -4.69 5.74 7.48
N ARG A 34 -4.19 6.87 6.99
CA ARG A 34 -4.75 8.22 7.16
C ARG A 34 -5.40 8.69 5.87
N VAL A 35 -6.69 8.96 5.89
CA VAL A 35 -7.38 9.57 4.75
C VAL A 35 -7.52 11.07 4.98
N VAL A 36 -7.00 11.85 4.04
CA VAL A 36 -7.24 13.30 4.00
C VAL A 36 -8.62 13.53 3.39
N ALA A 37 -9.59 13.79 4.25
CA ALA A 37 -10.98 14.00 3.85
C ALA A 37 -11.21 15.43 3.32
N SER A 38 -10.42 16.42 3.80
CA SER A 38 -10.42 17.79 3.27
C SER A 38 -9.07 18.49 3.49
N GLY A 39 -8.83 19.58 2.75
CA GLY A 39 -7.59 20.34 2.79
C GLY A 39 -6.55 19.91 1.75
N GLY A 40 -6.81 18.86 0.97
CA GLY A 40 -5.93 18.45 -0.12
C GLY A 40 -5.81 19.53 -1.21
N PRO A 41 -4.65 19.64 -1.90
CA PRO A 41 -4.42 20.66 -2.92
C PRO A 41 -5.19 20.35 -4.20
N ALA A 42 -5.53 21.38 -4.98
CA ALA A 42 -5.94 21.19 -6.36
C ALA A 42 -4.74 20.74 -7.21
N LEU A 43 -4.94 19.73 -8.03
CA LEU A 43 -3.87 19.13 -8.83
C LEU A 43 -4.17 19.26 -10.34
N ASP A 44 -3.17 19.69 -11.09
CA ASP A 44 -3.21 19.72 -12.55
C ASP A 44 -2.90 18.33 -13.11
N GLY A 45 -3.59 17.98 -14.20
CA GLY A 45 -3.41 16.73 -14.92
C GLY A 45 -4.72 16.09 -15.37
N HIS A 46 -4.67 15.40 -16.50
CA HIS A 46 -5.80 14.67 -17.09
C HIS A 46 -5.86 13.20 -16.66
N THR A 47 -4.90 12.75 -15.87
CA THR A 47 -4.86 11.39 -15.29
C THR A 47 -4.33 11.46 -13.86
N MET A 48 -4.61 10.44 -13.05
CA MET A 48 -4.05 10.36 -11.70
C MET A 48 -2.52 10.23 -11.70
N SER A 49 -1.94 9.65 -12.73
CA SER A 49 -0.48 9.61 -12.90
C SER A 49 0.11 11.03 -13.08
N GLN A 50 -0.51 11.86 -13.92
CA GLN A 50 -0.10 13.26 -14.09
C GLN A 50 -0.31 14.08 -12.82
N LYS A 51 -1.44 13.93 -12.14
CA LYS A 51 -1.70 14.57 -10.84
C LYS A 51 -0.68 14.15 -9.78
N ARG A 52 -0.27 12.87 -9.77
CA ARG A 52 0.82 12.39 -8.91
C ARG A 52 2.14 13.12 -9.19
N GLN A 53 2.51 13.32 -10.45
CA GLN A 53 3.73 14.06 -10.81
C GLN A 53 3.64 15.54 -10.38
N HIS A 54 2.47 16.18 -10.56
CA HIS A 54 2.25 17.53 -10.06
C HIS A 54 2.36 17.59 -8.54
N PHE A 55 1.75 16.67 -7.82
CA PHE A 55 1.85 16.59 -6.36
C PHE A 55 3.30 16.43 -5.89
N LEU A 56 4.06 15.51 -6.48
CA LEU A 56 5.46 15.28 -6.13
C LEU A 56 6.33 16.53 -6.33
N ARG A 57 6.06 17.30 -7.38
CA ARG A 57 6.82 18.51 -7.70
C ARG A 57 6.48 19.68 -6.79
N GLU A 58 5.19 19.91 -6.49
CA GLU A 58 4.73 21.13 -5.83
C GLU A 58 4.24 20.92 -4.38
N TYR A 59 3.76 19.70 -4.04
CA TYR A 59 3.02 19.46 -2.82
C TYR A 59 3.55 18.31 -1.97
N ASP A 60 4.73 17.73 -2.26
CA ASP A 60 5.30 16.61 -1.48
C ASP A 60 5.50 16.96 0.01
N TRP A 61 5.60 18.24 0.33
CA TRP A 61 5.63 18.72 1.71
C TRP A 61 4.38 18.33 2.52
N ILE A 62 3.21 18.23 1.87
CA ILE A 62 1.96 17.76 2.53
C ILE A 62 2.13 16.30 2.97
N ARG A 63 2.64 15.46 2.08
CA ARG A 63 2.93 14.06 2.42
C ARG A 63 3.88 13.98 3.61
N LYS A 64 5.00 14.67 3.55
CA LYS A 64 5.99 14.70 4.64
C LYS A 64 5.38 15.23 5.93
N GLY A 65 4.68 16.34 5.87
CA GLY A 65 4.03 16.95 7.03
C GLY A 65 2.97 16.08 7.69
N LEU A 66 2.27 15.21 6.94
CA LEU A 66 1.21 14.34 7.45
C LEU A 66 1.69 12.92 7.78
N MET A 67 2.74 12.41 7.12
CA MET A 67 3.19 11.01 7.26
C MET A 67 4.41 10.87 8.16
N PHE A 68 5.28 11.88 8.24
CA PHE A 68 6.47 11.85 9.08
C PHE A 68 6.18 12.36 10.49
N GLU A 69 7.09 12.11 11.42
CA GLU A 69 7.06 12.72 12.75
C GLU A 69 7.08 14.26 12.65
N PRO A 70 6.41 14.98 13.55
CA PRO A 70 5.71 14.51 14.74
C PRO A 70 4.23 14.18 14.51
N ARG A 71 3.67 14.39 13.30
CA ARG A 71 2.25 14.21 12.99
C ARG A 71 1.90 12.82 12.43
N GLY A 72 2.90 12.08 12.01
CA GLY A 72 2.85 10.67 11.60
C GLY A 72 3.92 9.86 12.31
N HIS A 73 4.34 8.77 11.70
CA HIS A 73 5.40 7.87 12.18
C HIS A 73 5.92 7.01 11.03
N ASP A 74 7.02 6.26 11.24
CA ASP A 74 7.72 5.52 10.17
C ASP A 74 6.85 4.53 9.38
N MET A 75 5.76 4.01 9.94
CA MET A 75 4.82 3.10 9.27
C MET A 75 3.58 3.81 8.70
N MET A 76 3.52 5.16 8.79
CA MET A 76 2.32 5.88 8.35
C MET A 76 2.14 5.79 6.84
N SER A 77 0.92 5.46 6.46
CA SER A 77 0.43 5.44 5.10
C SER A 77 -0.87 6.23 5.03
N GLY A 78 -1.20 6.77 3.88
CA GLY A 78 -2.42 7.55 3.74
C GLY A 78 -2.83 7.75 2.28
N SER A 79 -3.92 8.50 2.13
CA SER A 79 -4.46 8.85 0.82
C SER A 79 -5.17 10.20 0.84
N ILE A 80 -5.27 10.80 -0.34
CA ILE A 80 -6.05 12.01 -0.60
C ILE A 80 -7.11 11.66 -1.63
N LEU A 81 -8.38 11.99 -1.33
CA LEU A 81 -9.50 11.72 -2.21
C LEU A 81 -9.69 12.86 -3.21
N TYR A 82 -9.98 12.52 -4.45
CA TYR A 82 -10.31 13.45 -5.54
C TYR A 82 -11.55 12.99 -6.30
N PRO A 83 -12.26 13.92 -6.96
CA PRO A 83 -13.25 13.54 -7.97
C PRO A 83 -12.59 12.72 -9.09
N PRO A 84 -13.28 11.70 -9.61
CA PRO A 84 -12.74 10.92 -10.73
C PRO A 84 -12.70 11.75 -12.01
N HIS A 85 -11.78 11.42 -12.93
CA HIS A 85 -11.74 12.06 -14.27
C HIS A 85 -12.84 11.54 -15.16
N ASP A 86 -13.02 10.21 -15.17
CA ASP A 86 -14.13 9.58 -15.84
C ASP A 86 -15.35 9.59 -14.92
N PRO A 87 -16.46 10.29 -15.30
CA PRO A 87 -17.67 10.30 -14.51
C PRO A 87 -18.33 8.91 -14.36
N ALA A 88 -17.87 7.87 -15.08
CA ALA A 88 -18.30 6.50 -14.86
C ALA A 88 -17.68 5.87 -13.62
N ASN A 89 -16.61 6.44 -13.08
CA ASN A 89 -15.92 6.00 -11.86
C ASN A 89 -16.50 6.70 -10.62
N ASP A 90 -16.19 6.19 -9.43
CA ASP A 90 -16.78 6.68 -8.17
C ASP A 90 -15.85 7.67 -7.45
N VAL A 91 -14.54 7.46 -7.53
CA VAL A 91 -13.52 8.25 -6.81
C VAL A 91 -12.18 8.15 -7.51
N ALA A 92 -11.33 9.15 -7.31
CA ALA A 92 -9.90 9.09 -7.61
C ALA A 92 -9.09 9.24 -6.33
N VAL A 93 -7.95 8.56 -6.25
CA VAL A 93 -7.12 8.47 -5.04
C VAL A 93 -5.66 8.71 -5.36
N LEU A 94 -5.01 9.51 -4.53
CA LEU A 94 -3.57 9.68 -4.49
C LEU A 94 -3.05 9.03 -3.20
N PHE A 95 -2.15 8.05 -3.30
CA PHE A 95 -1.55 7.39 -2.15
C PHE A 95 -0.29 8.14 -1.69
N ILE A 96 -0.24 8.45 -0.40
CA ILE A 96 0.88 9.15 0.24
C ILE A 96 1.42 8.29 1.38
N GLU A 97 2.71 8.02 1.38
CA GLU A 97 3.36 7.19 2.39
C GLU A 97 4.70 7.79 2.82
N THR A 98 5.29 7.23 3.86
CA THR A 98 6.66 7.57 4.24
C THR A 98 7.67 7.25 3.14
N SER A 99 7.39 6.23 2.31
CA SER A 99 8.20 5.83 1.15
C SER A 99 8.04 6.74 -0.07
N GLY A 100 7.00 7.58 -0.12
CA GLY A 100 6.70 8.46 -1.24
C GLY A 100 5.23 8.50 -1.61
N CYS A 101 4.95 9.04 -2.80
CA CYS A 101 3.63 9.02 -3.40
C CYS A 101 3.54 7.82 -4.33
N LEU A 102 2.84 6.76 -3.91
CA LEU A 102 2.83 5.47 -4.61
C LEU A 102 1.85 5.46 -5.79
N PRO A 103 2.17 4.70 -6.86
CA PRO A 103 1.22 4.49 -7.95
C PRO A 103 0.03 3.60 -7.54
N MET A 104 0.25 2.66 -6.61
CA MET A 104 -0.76 1.78 -6.06
C MET A 104 -0.39 1.37 -4.63
N CYS A 105 -1.41 1.23 -3.77
CA CYS A 105 -1.25 0.75 -2.40
C CYS A 105 -2.43 -0.15 -2.03
N GLY A 106 -2.19 -1.45 -1.81
CA GLY A 106 -3.26 -2.43 -1.58
C GLY A 106 -3.94 -2.24 -0.22
N HIS A 107 -3.17 -2.19 0.88
CA HIS A 107 -3.75 -1.96 2.21
C HIS A 107 -4.35 -0.56 2.32
N GLY A 108 -3.71 0.44 1.69
CA GLY A 108 -4.23 1.80 1.61
C GLY A 108 -5.58 1.86 0.89
N THR A 109 -5.78 1.08 -0.17
CA THR A 109 -7.06 0.96 -0.87
C THR A 109 -8.16 0.43 0.05
N ILE A 110 -7.91 -0.69 0.75
CA ILE A 110 -8.88 -1.29 1.67
C ILE A 110 -9.26 -0.28 2.78
N GLY A 111 -8.28 0.37 3.39
CA GLY A 111 -8.51 1.38 4.42
C GLY A 111 -9.24 2.61 3.91
N THR A 112 -8.82 3.14 2.77
CA THR A 112 -9.42 4.32 2.14
C THR A 112 -10.89 4.08 1.79
N ILE A 113 -11.21 2.96 1.14
CA ILE A 113 -12.58 2.64 0.75
C ILE A 113 -13.45 2.36 1.98
N THR A 114 -12.95 1.66 2.99
CA THR A 114 -13.65 1.47 4.25
C THR A 114 -14.02 2.81 4.88
N ILE A 115 -13.07 3.74 5.02
CA ILE A 115 -13.32 5.08 5.57
C ILE A 115 -14.31 5.83 4.70
N ALA A 116 -14.09 5.85 3.38
CA ALA A 116 -14.91 6.64 2.46
C ALA A 116 -16.38 6.21 2.44
N ILE A 117 -16.66 4.90 2.58
CA ILE A 117 -18.02 4.35 2.67
C ILE A 117 -18.64 4.61 4.04
N GLU A 118 -17.91 4.29 5.14
CA GLU A 118 -18.44 4.43 6.51
C GLU A 118 -18.76 5.88 6.87
N GLU A 119 -17.95 6.83 6.38
CA GLU A 119 -18.10 8.27 6.66
C GLU A 119 -18.87 9.02 5.58
N GLY A 120 -19.32 8.33 4.53
CA GLY A 120 -20.12 8.93 3.46
C GLY A 120 -19.36 9.94 2.60
N LEU A 121 -18.01 9.83 2.53
CA LEU A 121 -17.18 10.70 1.69
C LEU A 121 -17.37 10.42 0.20
N ILE A 122 -17.80 9.21 -0.14
CA ILE A 122 -18.19 8.82 -1.49
C ILE A 122 -19.55 8.12 -1.45
N LYS A 123 -20.27 8.21 -2.58
CA LYS A 123 -21.52 7.47 -2.79
C LYS A 123 -21.34 6.61 -4.04
N PRO A 124 -21.04 5.30 -3.89
CA PRO A 124 -20.87 4.40 -5.02
C PRO A 124 -22.12 4.36 -5.89
N LYS A 125 -21.92 4.32 -7.20
CA LYS A 125 -23.01 4.23 -8.19
C LYS A 125 -23.73 2.89 -8.11
N ILE A 126 -23.00 1.84 -7.75
CA ILE A 126 -23.53 0.50 -7.57
C ILE A 126 -23.20 0.08 -6.12
N PRO A 127 -24.21 -0.18 -5.27
CA PRO A 127 -23.98 -0.65 -3.92
C PRO A 127 -23.10 -1.91 -3.91
N GLY A 128 -22.09 -1.94 -3.03
CA GLY A 128 -21.14 -3.05 -2.93
C GLY A 128 -19.98 -3.00 -3.92
N ILE A 129 -19.95 -2.02 -4.84
CA ILE A 129 -18.89 -1.89 -5.86
C ILE A 129 -18.38 -0.45 -5.88
N VAL A 130 -17.07 -0.28 -5.91
CA VAL A 130 -16.40 1.02 -6.12
C VAL A 130 -15.42 0.90 -7.28
N LYS A 131 -15.50 1.83 -8.22
CA LYS A 131 -14.51 2.04 -9.28
C LYS A 131 -13.61 3.21 -8.88
N MET A 132 -12.36 2.91 -8.58
CA MET A 132 -11.39 3.87 -8.09
C MET A 132 -10.29 4.12 -9.13
N GLU A 133 -10.07 5.37 -9.47
CA GLU A 133 -8.90 5.77 -10.27
C GLU A 133 -7.68 5.95 -9.35
N ALA A 134 -6.61 5.22 -9.64
CA ALA A 134 -5.31 5.36 -9.00
C ALA A 134 -4.24 5.77 -10.04
N PRO A 135 -3.07 6.27 -9.63
CA PRO A 135 -1.99 6.55 -10.59
C PRO A 135 -1.58 5.36 -11.47
N ALA A 136 -1.67 4.13 -10.94
CA ALA A 136 -1.41 2.89 -11.71
C ALA A 136 -2.57 2.47 -12.63
N GLY A 137 -3.73 3.15 -12.57
CA GLY A 137 -4.90 2.85 -13.40
C GLY A 137 -6.18 2.61 -12.60
N LEU A 138 -7.17 2.02 -13.27
CA LEU A 138 -8.48 1.73 -12.66
C LEU A 138 -8.41 0.49 -11.75
N VAL A 139 -8.90 0.64 -10.53
CA VAL A 139 -9.02 -0.43 -9.54
C VAL A 139 -10.50 -0.68 -9.26
N ASN A 140 -10.93 -1.92 -9.48
CA ASN A 140 -12.28 -2.36 -9.13
C ASN A 140 -12.26 -2.96 -7.73
N ILE A 141 -13.15 -2.47 -6.86
CA ILE A 141 -13.25 -2.90 -5.47
C ILE A 141 -14.68 -3.38 -5.23
N THR A 142 -14.82 -4.53 -4.61
CA THR A 142 -16.06 -4.97 -3.98
C THR A 142 -15.95 -4.85 -2.48
N TYR A 143 -17.06 -4.54 -1.80
CA TYR A 143 -17.07 -4.45 -0.34
C TYR A 143 -18.35 -5.03 0.23
N GLU A 144 -18.25 -5.60 1.42
CA GLU A 144 -19.39 -6.03 2.21
C GLU A 144 -19.67 -5.04 3.32
N GLN A 145 -20.94 -4.66 3.47
CA GLN A 145 -21.39 -3.69 4.46
C GLN A 145 -22.50 -4.26 5.33
N LYS A 146 -22.36 -4.10 6.66
CA LYS A 146 -23.39 -4.44 7.65
C LYS A 146 -23.76 -3.15 8.42
N GLY A 147 -24.96 -2.63 8.14
CA GLY A 147 -25.36 -1.33 8.66
C GLY A 147 -24.45 -0.22 8.12
N LYS A 148 -23.79 0.52 9.02
CA LYS A 148 -22.83 1.56 8.64
C LYS A 148 -21.38 1.04 8.53
N LYS A 149 -21.11 -0.23 8.87
CA LYS A 149 -19.75 -0.77 8.96
C LYS A 149 -19.42 -1.64 7.75
N VAL A 150 -18.25 -1.40 7.17
CA VAL A 150 -17.64 -2.26 6.14
C VAL A 150 -16.98 -3.45 6.84
N SER A 151 -17.42 -4.66 6.53
CA SER A 151 -16.86 -5.89 7.11
C SER A 151 -15.62 -6.36 6.37
N SER A 152 -15.61 -6.24 5.05
CA SER A 152 -14.46 -6.54 4.20
C SER A 152 -14.47 -5.67 2.93
N ALA A 153 -13.30 -5.51 2.32
CA ALA A 153 -13.14 -4.93 1.00
C ALA A 153 -12.14 -5.79 0.22
N LYS A 154 -12.50 -6.11 -1.03
CA LYS A 154 -11.70 -6.89 -1.97
C LYS A 154 -11.39 -6.02 -3.18
N LEU A 155 -10.12 -5.83 -3.47
CA LEU A 155 -9.65 -5.16 -4.68
C LEU A 155 -9.17 -6.19 -5.70
N ILE A 156 -9.44 -5.94 -6.98
CA ILE A 156 -8.78 -6.63 -8.10
C ILE A 156 -7.59 -5.78 -8.47
N ASN A 157 -6.40 -6.31 -8.19
CA ASN A 157 -5.15 -5.60 -8.40
C ASN A 157 -4.71 -5.61 -9.87
N VAL A 158 -3.70 -4.81 -10.16
CA VAL A 158 -3.01 -4.82 -11.46
C VAL A 158 -2.40 -6.20 -11.75
N PRO A 159 -2.13 -6.56 -13.00
CA PRO A 159 -1.47 -7.81 -13.34
C PRO A 159 -0.15 -7.98 -12.58
N ALA A 160 0.04 -9.14 -11.97
CA ALA A 160 1.21 -9.50 -11.19
C ALA A 160 1.96 -10.67 -11.85
N PHE A 161 3.30 -10.62 -11.85
CA PHE A 161 4.14 -11.59 -12.54
C PHE A 161 5.48 -11.82 -11.83
N LEU A 162 6.07 -12.99 -12.04
CA LEU A 162 7.45 -13.27 -11.63
C LEU A 162 8.40 -12.60 -12.62
N ALA A 163 9.16 -11.61 -12.15
CA ALA A 163 10.09 -10.84 -12.98
C ALA A 163 11.42 -11.58 -13.18
N ALA A 164 11.95 -12.16 -12.11
CA ALA A 164 13.20 -12.94 -12.13
C ALA A 164 13.20 -13.99 -11.00
N GLU A 165 13.91 -15.09 -11.24
CA GLU A 165 14.01 -16.22 -10.32
C GLU A 165 15.47 -16.57 -10.05
N GLY A 166 15.79 -16.98 -8.81
CA GLY A 166 17.09 -17.53 -8.43
C GLY A 166 18.25 -16.53 -8.50
N LEU A 167 17.97 -15.23 -8.30
CA LEU A 167 19.02 -14.22 -8.27
C LEU A 167 19.80 -14.30 -6.96
N THR A 168 21.12 -14.02 -7.00
CA THR A 168 21.95 -14.00 -5.80
C THR A 168 22.33 -12.59 -5.39
N VAL A 169 22.28 -12.35 -4.10
CA VAL A 169 22.66 -11.07 -3.50
C VAL A 169 23.31 -11.27 -2.13
N GLU A 170 24.40 -10.56 -1.90
CA GLU A 170 25.07 -10.56 -0.61
C GLU A 170 24.28 -9.74 0.42
N CYS A 171 23.97 -10.35 1.56
CA CYS A 171 23.31 -9.72 2.71
C CYS A 171 24.28 -9.63 3.87
N PRO A 172 24.41 -8.48 4.55
CA PRO A 172 25.20 -8.40 5.77
C PRO A 172 24.75 -9.47 6.78
N ASP A 173 25.68 -10.07 7.49
CA ASP A 173 25.49 -11.08 8.54
C ASP A 173 24.90 -12.43 8.07
N LEU A 174 24.19 -12.47 6.95
CA LEU A 174 23.58 -13.68 6.41
C LEU A 174 24.37 -14.30 5.24
N GLY A 175 25.31 -13.54 4.62
CA GLY A 175 26.02 -13.99 3.44
C GLY A 175 25.16 -13.94 2.16
N GLU A 176 25.51 -14.78 1.16
CA GLU A 176 24.81 -14.79 -0.11
C GLU A 176 23.41 -15.42 0.03
N LEU A 177 22.37 -14.64 -0.31
CA LEU A 177 20.99 -15.09 -0.35
C LEU A 177 20.55 -15.34 -1.80
N VAL A 178 19.74 -16.36 -1.99
CA VAL A 178 18.98 -16.59 -3.23
C VAL A 178 17.61 -15.96 -3.10
N ILE A 179 17.24 -15.12 -4.08
CA ILE A 179 15.99 -14.38 -4.08
C ILE A 179 15.26 -14.52 -5.40
N ASP A 180 13.94 -14.37 -5.35
CA ASP A 180 13.12 -14.13 -6.52
C ASP A 180 12.66 -12.67 -6.53
N VAL A 181 12.38 -12.14 -7.72
CA VAL A 181 11.79 -10.81 -7.85
C VAL A 181 10.47 -10.91 -8.58
N SER A 182 9.38 -10.45 -7.93
CA SER A 182 8.03 -10.42 -8.49
C SER A 182 7.46 -9.02 -8.49
N TYR A 183 6.59 -8.74 -9.44
CA TYR A 183 5.78 -7.54 -9.51
C TYR A 183 4.34 -7.83 -9.05
N GLY A 184 3.83 -6.97 -8.18
CA GLY A 184 2.43 -7.04 -7.72
C GLY A 184 1.79 -5.65 -7.56
N GLY A 185 2.27 -4.67 -8.33
CA GLY A 185 2.00 -3.24 -8.22
C GLY A 185 3.27 -2.44 -7.87
N ASN A 186 4.25 -3.12 -7.29
CA ASN A 186 5.63 -2.72 -7.09
C ASN A 186 6.53 -3.96 -7.28
N PHE A 187 7.84 -3.78 -7.46
CA PHE A 187 8.78 -4.88 -7.48
C PHE A 187 9.22 -5.27 -6.07
N TYR A 188 9.11 -6.56 -5.78
CA TYR A 188 9.43 -7.20 -4.49
C TYR A 188 10.55 -8.20 -4.66
N ALA A 189 11.63 -8.04 -3.91
CA ALA A 189 12.57 -9.12 -3.71
C ALA A 189 12.03 -10.04 -2.59
N ILE A 190 11.79 -11.29 -2.94
CA ILE A 190 11.24 -12.31 -2.05
C ILE A 190 12.38 -13.17 -1.53
N VAL A 191 12.57 -13.15 -0.23
CA VAL A 191 13.54 -13.97 0.48
C VAL A 191 12.81 -15.11 1.17
N ASP A 192 12.84 -16.27 0.53
CA ASP A 192 12.30 -17.50 1.11
C ASP A 192 13.24 -18.08 2.17
N VAL A 193 12.70 -18.90 3.07
CA VAL A 193 13.49 -19.66 4.05
C VAL A 193 14.54 -20.50 3.31
N GLN A 194 15.79 -20.40 3.75
CA GLN A 194 16.95 -21.04 3.15
C GLN A 194 18.04 -21.30 4.22
N GLU A 195 19.16 -21.90 3.84
CA GLU A 195 20.17 -22.36 4.82
C GLU A 195 20.64 -21.24 5.76
N ASN A 196 20.87 -20.04 5.24
CA ASN A 196 21.37 -18.89 5.99
C ASN A 196 20.29 -17.86 6.38
N PHE A 197 19.01 -18.08 5.99
CA PHE A 197 17.87 -17.33 6.48
C PHE A 197 16.77 -18.30 6.96
N LYS A 198 16.60 -18.44 8.26
CA LYS A 198 15.75 -19.45 8.87
C LYS A 198 14.26 -19.11 8.90
N GLY A 199 13.88 -17.91 8.49
CA GLY A 199 12.52 -17.38 8.53
C GLY A 199 12.38 -16.19 9.46
N LEU A 200 11.42 -15.32 9.16
CA LEU A 200 11.25 -14.03 9.86
C LEU A 200 11.08 -14.15 11.38
N GLU A 201 10.58 -15.29 11.87
CA GLU A 201 10.35 -15.55 13.29
C GLU A 201 11.64 -15.69 14.12
N HIS A 202 12.78 -15.87 13.47
CA HIS A 202 14.08 -16.05 14.13
C HIS A 202 14.83 -14.72 14.34
N TYR A 203 14.27 -13.59 13.85
CA TYR A 203 14.98 -12.32 13.85
C TYR A 203 14.10 -11.18 14.39
N ALA A 204 14.73 -10.21 15.04
CA ALA A 204 14.04 -9.01 15.47
C ALA A 204 13.67 -8.12 14.26
N ALA A 205 12.61 -7.32 14.40
CA ALA A 205 12.12 -6.49 13.30
C ALA A 205 13.15 -5.44 12.84
N ASP A 206 13.94 -4.90 13.75
CA ASP A 206 15.03 -3.95 13.46
C ASP A 206 16.15 -4.59 12.64
N GLN A 207 16.50 -5.86 12.90
CA GLN A 207 17.45 -6.62 12.09
C GLN A 207 16.92 -6.81 10.66
N LEU A 208 15.64 -7.23 10.51
CA LEU A 208 15.03 -7.39 9.20
C LEU A 208 14.99 -6.05 8.41
N VAL A 209 14.76 -4.93 9.09
CA VAL A 209 14.80 -3.58 8.49
C VAL A 209 16.20 -3.22 8.04
N ALA A 210 17.21 -3.43 8.90
CA ALA A 210 18.62 -3.10 8.59
C ALA A 210 19.11 -3.89 7.36
N TRP A 211 18.85 -5.21 7.33
CA TRP A 211 19.22 -6.07 6.20
C TRP A 211 18.44 -5.73 4.93
N ALA A 212 17.14 -5.45 5.04
CA ALA A 212 16.33 -5.09 3.89
C ALA A 212 16.80 -3.81 3.21
N ARG A 213 17.24 -2.81 3.98
CA ARG A 213 17.79 -1.57 3.45
C ARG A 213 19.03 -1.81 2.59
N GLU A 214 19.96 -2.61 3.09
CA GLU A 214 21.18 -2.98 2.37
C GLU A 214 20.88 -3.89 1.17
N LEU A 215 20.01 -4.88 1.33
CA LEU A 215 19.59 -5.75 0.23
C LEU A 215 18.98 -4.94 -0.92
N ARG A 216 18.03 -4.06 -0.63
CA ARG A 216 17.40 -3.20 -1.65
C ARG A 216 18.42 -2.40 -2.43
N LYS A 217 19.40 -1.80 -1.75
CA LYS A 217 20.50 -1.06 -2.35
C LYS A 217 21.34 -1.94 -3.28
N ARG A 218 21.79 -3.09 -2.79
CA ARG A 218 22.63 -4.03 -3.54
C ARG A 218 21.91 -4.65 -4.73
N ILE A 219 20.63 -5.00 -4.56
CA ILE A 219 19.79 -5.53 -5.64
C ILE A 219 19.71 -4.52 -6.79
N ASN A 220 19.40 -3.25 -6.48
CA ASN A 220 19.27 -2.21 -7.51
C ASN A 220 20.61 -1.76 -8.11
N GLN A 221 21.73 -2.03 -7.45
CA GLN A 221 23.07 -1.85 -8.03
C GLN A 221 23.45 -2.98 -8.99
N LYS A 222 23.00 -4.20 -8.70
CA LYS A 222 23.39 -5.41 -9.45
C LYS A 222 22.42 -5.74 -10.57
N TYR A 223 21.13 -5.45 -10.41
CA TYR A 223 20.06 -5.83 -11.29
C TYR A 223 19.18 -4.65 -11.69
N SER A 224 18.58 -4.73 -12.86
CA SER A 224 17.60 -3.74 -13.35
C SER A 224 16.24 -4.41 -13.53
N PHE A 225 15.20 -3.82 -12.95
CA PHE A 225 13.82 -4.27 -13.09
C PHE A 225 12.99 -3.12 -13.64
N ILE A 226 12.34 -3.34 -14.78
CA ILE A 226 11.52 -2.34 -15.48
C ILE A 226 10.23 -3.03 -15.87
N HIS A 227 9.09 -2.38 -15.60
CA HIS A 227 7.80 -2.91 -16.01
C HIS A 227 7.67 -2.87 -17.54
N PRO A 228 7.28 -3.98 -18.19
CA PRO A 228 7.27 -4.05 -19.67
C PRO A 228 6.40 -2.99 -20.35
N ASP A 229 5.24 -2.66 -19.74
CA ASP A 229 4.25 -1.77 -20.33
C ASP A 229 4.35 -0.32 -19.80
N ASP A 230 5.12 -0.08 -18.73
CA ASP A 230 5.34 1.25 -18.16
C ASP A 230 6.76 1.41 -17.58
N PRO A 231 7.71 1.94 -18.38
CA PRO A 231 9.10 2.13 -17.93
C PRO A 231 9.28 3.10 -16.76
N THR A 232 8.27 3.88 -16.39
CA THR A 232 8.31 4.74 -15.20
C THR A 232 8.21 3.94 -13.90
N ILE A 233 7.77 2.68 -13.98
CA ILE A 233 7.74 1.71 -12.89
C ILE A 233 9.02 0.88 -12.99
N ASN A 234 10.00 1.22 -12.19
CA ASN A 234 11.30 0.57 -12.22
C ASN A 234 11.93 0.49 -10.81
N GLY A 235 12.92 -0.41 -10.70
CA GLY A 235 13.66 -0.67 -9.46
C GLY A 235 12.90 -1.54 -8.46
N CYS A 236 13.65 -2.35 -7.71
CA CYS A 236 13.12 -3.13 -6.59
C CYS A 236 12.96 -2.22 -5.37
N SER A 237 11.72 -1.95 -4.95
CA SER A 237 11.41 -1.01 -3.87
C SER A 237 11.16 -1.68 -2.53
N HIS A 238 10.79 -2.96 -2.53
CA HIS A 238 10.34 -3.69 -1.34
C HIS A 238 11.12 -5.00 -1.16
N ILE A 239 11.32 -5.39 0.09
CA ILE A 239 11.84 -6.72 0.47
C ILE A 239 10.74 -7.47 1.22
N LEU A 240 10.44 -8.69 0.78
CA LEU A 240 9.49 -9.59 1.42
C LEU A 240 10.25 -10.73 2.08
N TRP A 241 10.28 -10.73 3.41
CA TRP A 241 10.83 -11.78 4.23
C TRP A 241 9.77 -12.85 4.48
N ALA A 242 10.02 -14.08 4.08
CA ALA A 242 9.12 -15.19 4.36
C ALA A 242 9.41 -15.83 5.73
N GLY A 243 8.42 -16.55 6.28
CA GLY A 243 8.57 -17.29 7.53
C GLY A 243 7.49 -18.35 7.72
N ALA A 244 7.56 -19.06 8.82
CA ALA A 244 6.57 -20.04 9.19
C ALA A 244 5.22 -19.39 9.50
N VAL A 245 4.13 -20.02 9.09
CA VAL A 245 2.77 -19.57 9.41
C VAL A 245 2.48 -19.73 10.90
N LEU A 246 1.71 -18.81 11.47
CA LEU A 246 1.22 -18.90 12.85
C LEU A 246 -0.04 -19.76 12.93
N ASP A 247 -0.86 -19.72 11.89
CA ASP A 247 -2.10 -20.49 11.77
C ASP A 247 -1.95 -21.51 10.63
N ALA A 248 -2.16 -22.79 10.96
CA ALA A 248 -2.05 -23.89 10.00
C ALA A 248 -3.00 -23.79 8.79
N THR A 249 -4.03 -22.96 8.86
CA THR A 249 -4.94 -22.69 7.73
C THR A 249 -4.37 -21.67 6.73
N SER A 250 -3.28 -21.01 7.07
CA SER A 250 -2.65 -20.01 6.22
C SER A 250 -1.71 -20.66 5.20
N SER A 251 -1.64 -20.06 4.01
CA SER A 251 -0.79 -20.54 2.91
C SER A 251 0.67 -20.12 3.09
N ALA A 252 0.88 -18.86 3.52
CA ALA A 252 2.21 -18.29 3.71
C ALA A 252 2.17 -17.16 4.75
N ARG A 253 3.35 -16.78 5.26
CA ARG A 253 3.54 -15.64 6.15
C ARG A 253 4.69 -14.77 5.67
N ASN A 254 4.55 -13.46 5.84
CA ASN A 254 5.59 -12.51 5.47
C ASN A 254 5.77 -11.37 6.47
N ALA A 255 6.92 -10.69 6.30
CA ALA A 255 7.15 -9.32 6.75
C ALA A 255 7.65 -8.51 5.55
N VAL A 256 6.94 -7.45 5.18
CA VAL A 256 7.33 -6.61 4.04
C VAL A 256 7.99 -5.34 4.53
N PHE A 257 9.23 -5.13 4.11
CA PHE A 257 9.95 -3.88 4.28
C PHE A 257 9.61 -2.89 3.17
N TYR A 258 9.24 -1.67 3.56
CA TYR A 258 9.01 -0.54 2.67
C TYR A 258 9.55 0.77 3.26
N GLY A 259 9.64 1.82 2.44
CA GLY A 259 10.31 3.05 2.87
C GLY A 259 11.75 2.79 3.29
N ASP A 260 12.19 3.43 4.37
CA ASP A 260 13.56 3.24 4.90
C ASP A 260 13.60 2.57 6.27
N LYS A 261 12.44 2.42 6.94
CA LYS A 261 12.35 1.92 8.31
C LYS A 261 11.16 1.01 8.59
N ALA A 262 10.22 0.91 7.65
CA ALA A 262 8.94 0.31 7.95
C ALA A 262 8.89 -1.19 7.61
N ILE A 263 8.28 -1.96 8.50
CA ILE A 263 7.72 -3.29 8.22
C ILE A 263 6.21 -3.13 8.19
N ASP A 264 5.56 -3.58 7.11
CA ASP A 264 4.09 -3.61 7.00
C ASP A 264 3.49 -4.50 8.10
N ARG A 265 2.51 -3.98 8.84
CA ARG A 265 1.78 -4.76 9.85
C ARG A 265 0.67 -5.60 9.22
N SER A 266 0.18 -5.19 8.05
CA SER A 266 -0.70 -6.01 7.23
C SER A 266 0.10 -7.04 6.42
N PRO A 267 -0.55 -8.04 5.78
CA PRO A 267 0.13 -8.95 4.86
C PRO A 267 0.72 -8.27 3.61
N CYS A 268 0.49 -6.96 3.41
CA CYS A 268 0.82 -6.17 2.24
C CYS A 268 0.05 -6.61 0.98
N GLY A 269 -0.87 -5.78 0.46
CA GLY A 269 -1.72 -6.15 -0.69
C GLY A 269 -0.93 -6.41 -1.97
N THR A 270 -0.02 -5.50 -2.31
CA THR A 270 0.86 -5.62 -3.48
C THR A 270 1.94 -6.69 -3.26
N GLY A 271 2.42 -6.87 -2.02
CA GLY A 271 3.33 -7.97 -1.64
C GLY A 271 2.65 -9.35 -1.72
N THR A 272 1.39 -9.46 -1.28
CA THR A 272 0.58 -10.67 -1.45
C THR A 272 0.40 -10.99 -2.93
N SER A 273 0.10 -9.99 -3.76
CA SER A 273 -0.02 -10.14 -5.21
C SER A 273 1.29 -10.64 -5.84
N ALA A 274 2.43 -10.08 -5.45
CA ALA A 274 3.75 -10.51 -5.91
C ALA A 274 4.07 -11.95 -5.47
N ARG A 275 3.73 -12.33 -4.24
CA ARG A 275 3.90 -13.69 -3.72
C ARG A 275 3.02 -14.71 -4.46
N MET A 276 1.75 -14.36 -4.71
CA MET A 276 0.83 -15.19 -5.50
C MET A 276 1.37 -15.40 -6.92
N ALA A 277 1.88 -14.35 -7.57
CA ALA A 277 2.47 -14.44 -8.91
C ALA A 277 3.71 -15.34 -8.93
N GLN A 278 4.57 -15.26 -7.91
CA GLN A 278 5.70 -16.19 -7.76
C GLN A 278 5.22 -17.63 -7.62
N TRP A 279 4.23 -17.90 -6.78
CA TRP A 279 3.71 -19.25 -6.57
C TRP A 279 2.99 -19.78 -7.82
N TYR A 280 2.26 -18.91 -8.53
CA TYR A 280 1.64 -19.26 -9.81
C TYR A 280 2.68 -19.66 -10.86
N ALA A 281 3.71 -18.85 -11.06
CA ALA A 281 4.79 -19.13 -11.99
C ALA A 281 5.55 -20.44 -11.66
N LYS A 282 5.66 -20.76 -10.36
CA LYS A 282 6.28 -22.01 -9.86
C LYS A 282 5.32 -23.21 -9.78
N GLY A 283 4.08 -23.06 -10.24
CA GLY A 283 3.07 -24.13 -10.23
C GLY A 283 2.55 -24.52 -8.84
N LYS A 284 2.79 -23.68 -7.81
CA LYS A 284 2.35 -23.91 -6.43
C LYS A 284 0.97 -23.32 -6.15
N LEU A 285 0.44 -22.44 -7.00
CA LEU A 285 -0.86 -21.81 -6.89
C LEU A 285 -1.51 -21.84 -8.29
N LYS A 286 -2.81 -22.12 -8.35
CA LYS A 286 -3.59 -22.13 -9.58
C LYS A 286 -4.91 -21.41 -9.41
N LYS A 287 -5.57 -21.07 -10.52
CA LYS A 287 -6.91 -20.47 -10.50
C LYS A 287 -7.90 -21.38 -9.79
N GLY A 288 -8.67 -20.80 -8.88
CA GLY A 288 -9.61 -21.51 -8.00
C GLY A 288 -9.06 -21.81 -6.60
N ASP A 289 -7.76 -21.72 -6.39
CA ASP A 289 -7.17 -21.84 -5.07
C ASP A 289 -7.40 -20.55 -4.27
N GLN A 290 -7.55 -20.68 -2.95
CA GLN A 290 -7.52 -19.57 -2.01
C GLN A 290 -6.12 -19.46 -1.40
N PHE A 291 -5.56 -18.25 -1.40
CA PHE A 291 -4.25 -17.95 -0.83
C PHE A 291 -4.42 -17.11 0.45
N ILE A 292 -4.27 -17.70 1.62
CA ILE A 292 -4.35 -16.99 2.90
C ILE A 292 -2.95 -16.55 3.29
N HIS A 293 -2.69 -15.24 3.28
CA HIS A 293 -1.38 -14.66 3.58
C HIS A 293 -1.39 -13.99 4.95
N GLU A 294 -0.51 -14.43 5.83
CA GLU A 294 -0.32 -13.84 7.15
C GLU A 294 0.72 -12.73 7.13
N SER A 295 0.52 -11.74 7.97
CA SER A 295 1.51 -10.72 8.28
C SER A 295 2.41 -11.11 9.44
N ILE A 296 3.39 -10.26 9.74
CA ILE A 296 4.27 -10.42 10.91
C ILE A 296 3.49 -10.47 12.23
N ILE A 297 2.34 -9.78 12.34
CA ILE A 297 1.48 -9.78 13.53
C ILE A 297 0.35 -10.82 13.48
N GLY A 298 0.32 -11.69 12.44
CA GLY A 298 -0.71 -12.73 12.28
C GLY A 298 -2.03 -12.25 11.68
N SER A 299 -2.14 -10.99 11.22
CA SER A 299 -3.31 -10.56 10.47
C SER A 299 -3.31 -11.17 9.07
N LYS A 300 -4.47 -11.32 8.44
CA LYS A 300 -4.63 -12.10 7.22
C LYS A 300 -5.24 -11.28 6.09
N PHE A 301 -4.73 -11.48 4.86
CA PHE A 301 -5.41 -11.20 3.62
C PHE A 301 -5.79 -12.51 2.93
N ILE A 302 -6.90 -12.47 2.20
CA ILE A 302 -7.37 -13.57 1.37
C ILE A 302 -7.10 -13.20 -0.09
N GLY A 303 -6.24 -13.97 -0.73
CA GLY A 303 -5.88 -13.83 -2.14
C GLY A 303 -6.61 -14.84 -3.01
N THR A 304 -7.05 -14.42 -4.19
CA THR A 304 -7.67 -15.26 -5.22
C THR A 304 -7.12 -14.88 -6.60
N ILE A 305 -6.99 -15.84 -7.52
CA ILE A 305 -6.64 -15.55 -8.90
C ILE A 305 -7.93 -15.29 -9.67
N GLU A 306 -8.21 -14.00 -9.97
CA GLU A 306 -9.40 -13.60 -10.71
C GLU A 306 -9.27 -13.90 -12.20
N GLU A 307 -8.07 -13.68 -12.75
CA GLU A 307 -7.77 -13.86 -14.16
C GLU A 307 -6.32 -14.34 -14.34
N GLU A 308 -6.11 -15.24 -15.29
CA GLU A 308 -4.80 -15.57 -15.80
C GLU A 308 -4.53 -14.74 -17.05
N THR A 309 -3.37 -14.11 -17.13
CA THR A 309 -3.04 -13.14 -18.19
C THR A 309 -1.55 -13.15 -18.50
N LYS A 310 -1.07 -12.16 -19.24
CA LYS A 310 0.36 -11.94 -19.52
C LYS A 310 0.70 -10.46 -19.36
N VAL A 311 1.98 -10.22 -19.03
CA VAL A 311 2.59 -8.89 -19.06
C VAL A 311 3.88 -9.04 -19.89
N GLY A 312 3.91 -8.44 -21.08
CA GLY A 312 4.90 -8.81 -22.09
C GLY A 312 4.83 -10.31 -22.36
N ASP A 313 5.97 -10.99 -22.32
CA ASP A 313 6.08 -12.45 -22.53
C ASP A 313 5.86 -13.27 -21.23
N LYS A 314 5.73 -12.62 -20.09
CA LYS A 314 5.66 -13.29 -18.78
C LYS A 314 4.25 -13.75 -18.48
N PRO A 315 4.05 -15.00 -18.03
CA PRO A 315 2.80 -15.42 -17.41
C PRO A 315 2.48 -14.52 -16.20
N ALA A 316 1.25 -14.06 -16.13
CA ALA A 316 0.79 -13.14 -15.10
C ALA A 316 -0.60 -13.55 -14.59
N ILE A 317 -0.96 -13.04 -13.42
CA ILE A 317 -2.28 -13.19 -12.84
C ILE A 317 -2.85 -11.81 -12.49
N ARG A 318 -4.17 -11.66 -12.51
CA ARG A 318 -4.87 -10.58 -11.79
C ARG A 318 -5.28 -11.09 -10.41
N PRO A 319 -4.60 -10.69 -9.35
CA PRO A 319 -4.98 -11.14 -8.01
C PRO A 319 -6.13 -10.30 -7.46
N GLY A 320 -7.11 -10.96 -6.84
CA GLY A 320 -8.06 -10.36 -5.93
C GLY A 320 -7.52 -10.44 -4.51
N ILE A 321 -7.49 -9.31 -3.80
CA ILE A 321 -6.98 -9.24 -2.42
C ILE A 321 -8.10 -8.71 -1.53
N GLU A 322 -8.52 -9.52 -0.57
CA GLU A 322 -9.55 -9.18 0.40
C GLU A 322 -8.94 -8.99 1.79
N GLY A 323 -9.38 -7.94 2.46
CA GLY A 323 -9.02 -7.63 3.83
C GLY A 323 -10.07 -6.74 4.50
N TRP A 324 -9.75 -6.25 5.69
CA TRP A 324 -10.64 -5.41 6.48
C TRP A 324 -9.89 -4.22 7.08
N ALA A 325 -10.63 -3.16 7.40
CA ALA A 325 -10.08 -1.98 8.09
C ALA A 325 -11.01 -1.53 9.21
N LYS A 326 -10.45 -0.76 10.16
CA LYS A 326 -11.20 -0.17 11.28
C LYS A 326 -10.75 1.27 11.52
N ILE A 327 -11.71 2.18 11.57
CA ILE A 327 -11.50 3.59 11.94
C ILE A 327 -11.26 3.65 13.45
N TYR A 328 -10.28 4.47 13.87
CA TYR A 328 -9.98 4.69 15.29
C TYR A 328 -9.75 6.17 15.66
N GLY A 329 -9.65 7.07 14.67
CA GLY A 329 -9.37 8.46 14.98
C GLY A 329 -9.90 9.46 13.95
N TYR A 330 -10.20 10.67 14.44
CA TYR A 330 -10.58 11.82 13.64
C TYR A 330 -9.71 12.99 14.07
N ASN A 331 -8.97 13.58 13.13
CA ASN A 331 -7.95 14.56 13.42
C ASN A 331 -8.12 15.81 12.56
N THR A 332 -7.86 16.97 13.16
CA THR A 332 -7.58 18.19 12.41
C THR A 332 -6.10 18.53 12.60
N ILE A 333 -5.35 18.51 11.52
CA ILE A 333 -3.91 18.69 11.53
C ILE A 333 -3.56 19.99 10.85
N SER A 334 -2.79 20.84 11.55
CA SER A 334 -2.21 22.07 11.00
C SER A 334 -0.75 21.86 10.63
N ILE A 335 -0.38 22.38 9.45
CA ILE A 335 1.02 22.47 9.01
C ILE A 335 1.31 23.95 8.78
N ASP A 336 2.04 24.56 9.69
CA ASP A 336 2.38 25.98 9.66
C ASP A 336 3.90 26.18 9.71
N PRO A 337 4.56 26.31 8.54
CA PRO A 337 6.00 26.52 8.49
C PRO A 337 6.45 27.90 9.00
N GLY A 338 5.51 28.83 9.26
CA GLY A 338 5.82 30.13 9.86
C GLY A 338 6.02 30.06 11.37
N ASP A 339 5.45 29.05 12.02
CA ASP A 339 5.50 28.87 13.49
C ASP A 339 6.26 27.58 13.89
N ASP A 340 6.04 26.47 13.18
CA ASP A 340 6.61 25.16 13.50
C ASP A 340 7.87 24.87 12.64
N PRO A 341 9.07 24.82 13.25
CA PRO A 341 10.30 24.47 12.52
C PRO A 341 10.29 23.04 11.96
N TYR A 342 9.41 22.16 12.47
CA TYR A 342 9.22 20.80 12.00
C TYR A 342 7.93 20.62 11.19
N ALA A 343 7.39 21.71 10.63
CA ALA A 343 6.15 21.69 9.83
C ALA A 343 6.19 20.64 8.70
N TYR A 344 7.33 20.44 8.07
CA TYR A 344 7.49 19.47 6.98
C TYR A 344 7.83 18.06 7.42
N GLY A 345 7.80 17.81 8.73
CA GLY A 345 8.12 16.50 9.31
C GLY A 345 9.59 16.12 9.20
N PHE A 346 9.96 15.07 9.90
CA PHE A 346 11.30 14.50 9.90
C PHE A 346 11.27 12.98 10.10
N GLN A 347 12.37 12.32 9.78
CA GLN A 347 12.64 10.92 10.12
C GLN A 347 14.00 10.84 10.79
N VAL A 348 14.10 10.05 11.86
CA VAL A 348 15.38 9.74 12.51
C VAL A 348 15.90 8.44 11.90
N ILE A 349 16.88 8.53 11.00
CA ILE A 349 17.43 7.40 10.23
C ILE A 349 18.80 7.02 10.78
#